data_f376087f2fba89d20833be75230d638e
#
_entry.id   f376087f2fba89d20833be75230d638e
#
_cell.length_a   1.000
_cell.length_b   1.000
_cell.length_c   1.000
_cell.angle_alpha   90.00
_cell.angle_beta   90.00
_cell.angle_gamma   90.00
#
_symmetry.space_group_name_H-M   'P 1'
#
loop_
_entity.id
_entity.type
_entity.pdbx_description
1 polymer ?
#
loop_
_entity_poly.entity_id
_entity_poly.type
_entity_poly.pdbx_seq_one_letter_code
_entity_poly.pdbx_strand_id
1 'polypeptide(L)'
;MSKCNFSIGFTGTPEALFSKAKATVEKQGGSFTGDAHAGSFSLQVFGTISGSYVVAGQQLEISIEEKPMMIPCAAIESALKSQLGG
;
A
#
# COMPACT_ATOMS: atom_id res chain seq x y z
N MET A 1 15.48 -6.44 0.94
CA MET A 1 15.44 -5.69 -0.31
C MET A 1 14.04 -5.72 -0.90
N SER A 2 13.50 -4.57 -1.27
CA SER A 2 12.15 -4.50 -1.79
C SER A 2 12.10 -4.97 -3.24
N LYS A 3 10.98 -5.58 -3.62
CA LYS A 3 10.77 -6.06 -4.99
C LYS A 3 10.14 -5.00 -5.87
N CYS A 4 9.38 -4.09 -5.29
CA CYS A 4 8.74 -2.99 -6.00
C CYS A 4 8.81 -1.75 -5.16
N ASN A 5 8.99 -0.61 -5.81
CA ASN A 5 8.94 0.67 -5.12
C ASN A 5 8.16 1.64 -5.99
N PHE A 6 7.19 2.33 -5.41
CA PHE A 6 6.45 3.33 -6.15
C PHE A 6 5.84 4.35 -5.21
N SER A 7 5.44 5.48 -5.79
CA SER A 7 4.85 6.58 -5.05
C SER A 7 3.45 6.86 -5.57
N ILE A 8 2.54 7.18 -4.65
CA ILE A 8 1.17 7.53 -5.01
C ILE A 8 0.88 8.91 -4.44
N GLY A 9 0.55 9.86 -5.29
CA GLY A 9 0.13 11.18 -4.85
C GLY A 9 -1.28 11.10 -4.27
N PHE A 10 -1.54 11.87 -3.23
CA PHE A 10 -2.87 11.92 -2.63
C PHE A 10 -3.21 13.35 -2.23
N THR A 11 -4.52 13.59 -2.05
CA THR A 11 -5.02 14.86 -1.55
C THR A 11 -5.62 14.63 -0.17
N GLY A 12 -5.69 15.70 0.62
CA GLY A 12 -6.23 15.60 1.96
C GLY A 12 -5.15 15.33 2.99
N THR A 13 -5.55 14.79 4.13
CA THR A 13 -4.62 14.58 5.24
C THR A 13 -4.06 13.16 5.24
N PRO A 14 -2.86 12.99 5.81
CA PRO A 14 -2.32 11.63 5.97
C PRO A 14 -3.23 10.73 6.82
N GLU A 15 -3.94 11.31 7.79
CA GLU A 15 -4.85 10.54 8.63
C GLU A 15 -6.01 9.97 7.84
N ALA A 16 -6.56 10.74 6.92
CA ALA A 16 -7.65 10.27 6.06
C ALA A 16 -7.15 9.16 5.14
N LEU A 17 -5.95 9.33 4.60
CA LEU A 17 -5.35 8.31 3.76
C LEU A 17 -5.10 7.02 4.54
N PHE A 18 -4.60 7.16 5.75
CA PHE A 18 -4.33 6.02 6.62
C PHE A 18 -5.62 5.22 6.90
N SER A 19 -6.70 5.92 7.25
CA SER A 19 -7.98 5.25 7.49
C SER A 19 -8.47 4.50 6.27
N LYS A 20 -8.36 5.13 5.10
CA LYS A 20 -8.80 4.53 3.85
C LYS A 20 -7.95 3.30 3.51
N ALA A 21 -6.64 3.43 3.66
CA ALA A 21 -5.72 2.33 3.36
C ALA A 21 -5.96 1.15 4.30
N LYS A 22 -6.12 1.42 5.59
CA LYS A 22 -6.36 0.38 6.57
C LYS A 22 -7.66 -0.36 6.28
N ALA A 23 -8.72 0.38 5.99
CA ALA A 23 -10.00 -0.22 5.66
C ALA A 23 -9.90 -1.09 4.41
N THR A 24 -9.17 -0.61 3.39
CA THR A 24 -9.00 -1.36 2.15
C THR A 24 -8.25 -2.66 2.39
N VAL A 25 -7.16 -2.62 3.14
CA VAL A 25 -6.35 -3.80 3.43
C VAL A 25 -7.15 -4.80 4.25
N GLU A 26 -7.84 -4.33 5.28
CA GLU A 26 -8.63 -5.23 6.14
C GLU A 26 -9.80 -5.84 5.40
N LYS A 27 -10.39 -5.08 4.48
CA LYS A 27 -11.48 -5.59 3.65
C LYS A 27 -11.02 -6.73 2.76
N GLN A 28 -9.75 -6.74 2.36
CA GLN A 28 -9.18 -7.81 1.55
C GLN A 28 -8.67 -8.98 2.40
N GLY A 29 -8.92 -8.94 3.69
CA GLY A 29 -8.47 -9.99 4.59
C GLY A 29 -7.03 -9.86 5.03
N GLY A 30 -6.45 -8.69 4.85
CA GLY A 30 -5.06 -8.47 5.22
C GLY A 30 -4.87 -7.84 6.57
N SER A 31 -3.64 -7.51 6.88
CA SER A 31 -3.24 -6.84 8.11
C SER A 31 -2.61 -5.50 7.79
N PHE A 32 -2.82 -4.54 8.66
CA PHE A 32 -2.28 -3.20 8.48
C PHE A 32 -1.81 -2.69 9.83
N THR A 33 -0.53 -2.33 9.91
CA THR A 33 0.08 -1.91 11.17
C THR A 33 0.84 -0.61 10.94
N GLY A 34 0.77 0.29 11.89
CA GLY A 34 1.49 1.55 11.79
C GLY A 34 0.59 2.73 12.09
N ASP A 35 1.00 3.90 11.60
CA ASP A 35 0.26 5.14 11.82
C ASP A 35 0.12 5.90 10.50
N ALA A 36 -0.29 7.18 10.59
CA ALA A 36 -0.54 7.99 9.41
C ALA A 36 0.73 8.37 8.65
N HIS A 37 1.92 8.11 9.21
CA HIS A 37 3.18 8.53 8.60
C HIS A 37 3.99 7.36 8.08
N ALA A 38 3.89 6.20 8.70
CA ALA A 38 4.65 5.03 8.28
C ALA A 38 4.03 3.77 8.85
N GLY A 39 4.24 2.65 8.19
CA GLY A 39 3.75 1.38 8.68
C GLY A 39 4.03 0.25 7.72
N SER A 40 3.36 -0.87 7.94
CA SER A 40 3.49 -2.04 7.09
C SER A 40 2.13 -2.69 6.88
N PHE A 41 2.06 -3.51 5.84
CA PHE A 41 0.81 -4.18 5.50
C PHE A 41 1.09 -5.54 4.87
N SER A 42 0.08 -6.39 4.91
CA SER A 42 0.13 -7.71 4.31
C SER A 42 -1.24 -8.04 3.74
N LEU A 43 -1.26 -8.55 2.53
CA LEU A 43 -2.49 -8.90 1.81
C LEU A 43 -2.39 -10.33 1.29
N GLN A 44 -3.54 -10.96 1.12
CA GLN A 44 -3.64 -12.28 0.50
C GLN A 44 -4.43 -12.12 -0.80
N VAL A 45 -3.72 -11.93 -1.90
CA VAL A 45 -4.31 -11.80 -3.24
C VAL A 45 -3.47 -12.66 -4.17
N PHE A 46 -3.99 -13.84 -4.52
CA PHE A 46 -3.26 -14.83 -5.33
C PHE A 46 -1.91 -15.19 -4.72
N GLY A 47 -1.80 -15.09 -3.39
CA GLY A 47 -0.57 -15.28 -2.65
C GLY A 47 -0.36 -14.09 -1.72
N THR A 48 0.74 -14.09 -1.02
CA THR A 48 1.03 -13.06 -0.04
C THR A 48 1.70 -11.85 -0.68
N ILE A 49 1.13 -10.69 -0.46
CA ILE A 49 1.76 -9.41 -0.83
C ILE A 49 1.99 -8.65 0.46
N SER A 50 3.23 -8.34 0.75
CA SER A 50 3.55 -7.58 1.95
C SER A 50 4.53 -6.46 1.63
N GLY A 51 4.48 -5.41 2.42
CA GLY A 51 5.36 -4.28 2.21
C GLY A 51 5.21 -3.26 3.32
N SER A 52 5.82 -2.12 3.08
CA SER A 52 5.78 -1.01 4.02
C SER A 52 5.50 0.29 3.27
N TYR A 53 5.15 1.31 4.01
CA TYR A 53 4.87 2.61 3.42
C TYR A 53 5.39 3.73 4.31
N VAL A 54 5.67 4.87 3.67
CA VAL A 54 6.06 6.10 4.35
C VAL A 54 5.33 7.24 3.65
N VAL A 55 4.80 8.17 4.43
CA VAL A 55 4.16 9.36 3.89
C VAL A 55 5.15 10.50 3.91
N ALA A 56 5.38 11.10 2.76
CA ALA A 56 6.28 12.24 2.61
C ALA A 56 5.53 13.34 1.88
N GLY A 57 5.12 14.39 2.60
CA GLY A 57 4.32 15.44 2.02
C GLY A 57 2.97 14.91 1.57
N GLN A 58 2.67 15.09 0.28
CA GLN A 58 1.42 14.62 -0.31
C GLN A 58 1.66 13.35 -1.14
N GLN A 59 2.69 12.58 -0.79
CA GLN A 59 2.99 11.35 -1.49
C GLN A 59 3.10 10.19 -0.51
N LEU A 60 2.53 9.07 -0.92
CA LEU A 60 2.62 7.81 -0.20
C LEU A 60 3.65 6.96 -0.91
N GLU A 61 4.76 6.70 -0.24
CA GLU A 61 5.84 5.89 -0.81
C GLU A 61 5.71 4.48 -0.31
N ILE A 62 5.61 3.55 -1.24
CA ILE A 62 5.34 2.14 -0.92
C ILE A 62 6.51 1.29 -1.40
N SER A 63 6.93 0.37 -0.52
CA SER A 63 7.94 -0.62 -0.84
C SER A 63 7.31 -2.00 -0.68
N ILE A 64 7.26 -2.77 -1.77
CA ILE A 64 6.74 -4.13 -1.73
C ILE A 64 7.89 -5.08 -1.47
N GLU A 65 7.82 -5.81 -0.38
CA GLU A 65 8.89 -6.71 0.04
C GLU A 65 8.65 -8.14 -0.40
N GLU A 66 7.38 -8.51 -0.55
CA GLU A 66 7.01 -9.86 -0.95
C GLU A 66 5.80 -9.81 -1.87
N LYS A 67 5.81 -10.58 -2.94
CA LYS A 67 4.68 -10.68 -3.86
C LYS A 67 4.75 -12.00 -4.62
N PRO A 68 3.59 -12.48 -5.15
CA PRO A 68 3.62 -13.62 -6.06
C PRO A 68 4.39 -13.27 -7.33
N MET A 69 5.13 -14.23 -7.85
CA MET A 69 5.97 -13.98 -9.03
C MET A 69 5.17 -13.61 -10.27
N MET A 70 3.97 -14.14 -10.38
CA MET A 70 3.15 -13.90 -11.56
C MET A 70 2.43 -12.54 -11.55
N ILE A 71 2.51 -11.81 -10.44
CA ILE A 71 1.90 -10.49 -10.34
C ILE A 71 2.99 -9.43 -10.53
N PRO A 72 2.93 -8.65 -11.61
CA PRO A 72 3.95 -7.61 -11.83
C PRO A 72 3.74 -6.41 -10.93
N CYS A 73 4.81 -5.66 -10.70
CA CYS A 73 4.73 -4.45 -9.89
C CYS A 73 3.72 -3.45 -10.43
N ALA A 74 3.62 -3.35 -11.76
CA ALA A 74 2.68 -2.42 -12.38
C ALA A 74 1.23 -2.75 -12.02
N ALA A 75 0.89 -4.02 -11.90
CA ALA A 75 -0.46 -4.41 -11.51
C ALA A 75 -0.75 -4.03 -10.07
N ILE A 76 0.22 -4.21 -9.19
CA ILE A 76 0.07 -3.82 -7.78
C ILE A 76 -0.07 -2.31 -7.68
N GLU A 77 0.77 -1.58 -8.37
CA GLU A 77 0.73 -0.12 -8.35
C GLU A 77 -0.61 0.39 -8.87
N SER A 78 -1.09 -0.16 -9.97
CA SER A 78 -2.36 0.24 -10.55
C SER A 78 -3.52 -0.01 -9.58
N ALA A 79 -3.52 -1.18 -8.93
CA ALA A 79 -4.57 -1.52 -7.97
C ALA A 79 -4.56 -0.57 -6.78
N LEU A 80 -3.39 -0.27 -6.25
CA LEU A 80 -3.28 0.62 -5.10
C LEU A 80 -3.63 2.05 -5.45
N LYS A 81 -3.22 2.52 -6.62
CA LYS A 81 -3.60 3.86 -7.08
C LYS A 81 -5.10 3.98 -7.25
N SER A 82 -5.74 2.96 -7.76
CA SER A 82 -7.18 2.94 -7.94
C SER A 82 -7.91 3.00 -6.60
N GLN A 83 -7.36 2.36 -5.58
CA GLN A 83 -7.98 2.33 -4.25
C GLN A 83 -7.67 3.56 -3.41
N LEU A 84 -6.46 4.11 -3.54
CA LEU A 84 -5.97 5.15 -2.64
C LEU A 84 -5.79 6.51 -3.32
N GLY A 85 -5.49 6.53 -4.59
CA GLY A 85 -5.14 7.75 -5.30
C GLY A 85 -6.33 8.57 -5.75
N GLY A 86 -7.50 8.11 -5.52
CA GLY A 86 -8.77 8.82 -5.74
C GLY A 86 -8.96 9.59 -7.00
#